data_b0a374674c4417760c8f54d34135575d
#
_entry.id   b0a374674c4417760c8f54d34135575d
#
_cell.length_a   1.000
_cell.length_b   1.000
_cell.length_c   1.000
_cell.angle_alpha   90.00
_cell.angle_beta   90.00
_cell.angle_gamma   90.00
#
_symmetry.space_group_name_H-M   'P 1'
#
loop_
_entity.id
_entity.type
_entity.pdbx_description
1 polymer ?
#
loop_
_entity_poly.entity_id
_entity_poly.type
_entity_poly.pdbx_seq_one_letter_code
_entity_poly.pdbx_strand_id
1 'polypeptide(L)'
;MKTFRRRPFLVGEISFNYYDLANRENLQYFDVAKLLIDKCKMSGVNGVNFHVGDSEFLHCGHDNELIEDQLTLDEYKQLARYAKQLDLVFIITPANENIVDELDGFVDVYKIASSDLTNIPFIDYISKKQKPILLGTGASNIKEIKAAIDCIEDNSNFNTVIMHAVLSYPTKLRDANLLMIKDLSESFEGYEVGYSDYTISDNYMFTLTTAYNYGAVVLEKYFTLDKSLENHKFSIDEEDVRIFNLNMDVLSKINGFKNKQPLICESYSRNCVRKSICAKKDIKMGELINESDIIIKRPGSGISPSEIDNVIGKKANKTISKGSLIDYDMLS
;
A
#
# COMPACT_ATOMS: atom_id res chain seq x y z
N MET A 1 -14.23 10.76 -1.87
CA MET A 1 -13.20 10.80 -0.81
C MET A 1 -12.73 9.37 -0.60
N LYS A 2 -11.53 9.00 -1.12
CA LYS A 2 -10.94 7.68 -0.84
C LYS A 2 -10.66 7.65 0.68
N THR A 3 -11.45 6.91 1.41
CA THR A 3 -11.17 6.58 2.82
C THR A 3 -9.88 5.79 2.82
N PHE A 4 -8.82 6.32 3.41
CA PHE A 4 -7.61 5.54 3.69
C PHE A 4 -8.05 4.29 4.45
N ARG A 5 -7.99 3.12 3.81
CA ARG A 5 -8.11 1.85 4.52
C ARG A 5 -7.02 1.87 5.59
N ARG A 6 -7.38 1.63 6.83
CA ARG A 6 -6.43 1.68 7.96
C ARG A 6 -5.26 0.69 7.81
N ARG A 7 -5.42 -0.33 6.95
CA ARG A 7 -4.40 -1.34 6.60
C ARG A 7 -4.61 -1.82 5.17
N PRO A 8 -3.54 -2.18 4.45
CA PRO A 8 -3.64 -2.82 3.13
C PRO A 8 -4.21 -4.24 3.27
N PHE A 9 -4.72 -4.77 2.17
CA PHE A 9 -5.08 -6.18 2.07
C PHE A 9 -3.81 -6.98 1.76
N LEU A 10 -3.37 -7.83 2.68
CA LEU A 10 -2.16 -8.63 2.53
C LEU A 10 -2.52 -10.02 2.00
N VAL A 11 -1.90 -10.43 0.90
CA VAL A 11 -2.02 -11.74 0.27
C VAL A 11 -0.75 -12.54 0.50
N GLY A 12 -0.89 -13.70 1.11
CA GLY A 12 0.16 -14.71 1.16
C GLY A 12 0.10 -15.58 -0.11
N GLU A 13 1.06 -15.41 -1.00
CA GLU A 13 1.16 -16.26 -2.19
C GLU A 13 1.80 -17.59 -1.78
N ILE A 14 1.01 -18.64 -1.70
CA ILE A 14 1.48 -19.99 -1.37
C ILE A 14 2.06 -20.63 -2.62
N SER A 15 1.39 -20.46 -3.78
CA SER A 15 1.85 -20.96 -5.07
C SER A 15 2.33 -22.41 -4.98
N PHE A 16 3.58 -22.69 -5.34
CA PHE A 16 4.20 -24.01 -5.26
C PHE A 16 5.08 -24.21 -4.00
N ASN A 17 5.11 -23.27 -3.07
CA ASN A 17 5.94 -23.40 -1.86
C ASN A 17 5.57 -24.64 -1.01
N TYR A 18 4.32 -25.09 -1.07
CA TYR A 18 3.90 -26.34 -0.42
C TYR A 18 4.64 -27.56 -0.97
N TYR A 19 4.96 -27.56 -2.28
CA TYR A 19 5.64 -28.68 -2.94
C TYR A 19 7.07 -28.85 -2.42
N ASP A 20 7.87 -27.80 -2.41
CA ASP A 20 9.25 -27.84 -1.93
C ASP A 20 9.31 -28.23 -0.45
N LEU A 21 8.41 -27.69 0.38
CA LEU A 21 8.32 -28.00 1.81
C LEU A 21 7.91 -29.45 2.05
N ALA A 22 6.90 -29.95 1.31
CA ALA A 22 6.41 -31.32 1.47
C ALA A 22 7.46 -32.35 1.04
N ASN A 23 8.14 -32.12 -0.09
CA ASN A 23 9.21 -33.01 -0.56
C ASN A 23 10.37 -33.08 0.43
N ARG A 24 10.79 -31.93 1.00
CA ARG A 24 11.86 -31.91 1.98
C ARG A 24 11.51 -32.69 3.24
N GLU A 25 10.30 -32.53 3.76
CA GLU A 25 9.86 -33.14 5.02
C GLU A 25 9.19 -34.52 4.82
N ASN A 26 9.07 -34.98 3.58
CA ASN A 26 8.35 -36.22 3.18
C ASN A 26 6.91 -36.25 3.70
N LEU A 27 6.18 -35.13 3.47
CA LEU A 27 4.79 -34.94 3.84
C LEU A 27 3.86 -34.93 2.63
N GLN A 28 2.55 -35.02 2.86
CA GLN A 28 1.55 -34.88 1.81
C GLN A 28 1.40 -33.40 1.38
N TYR A 29 1.33 -33.12 0.10
CA TYR A 29 1.19 -31.76 -0.45
C TYR A 29 -0.03 -31.03 0.12
N PHE A 30 -1.16 -31.72 0.21
CA PHE A 30 -2.39 -31.18 0.77
C PHE A 30 -2.25 -30.72 2.23
N ASP A 31 -1.60 -31.53 3.06
CA ASP A 31 -1.40 -31.22 4.47
C ASP A 31 -0.47 -30.00 4.65
N VAL A 32 0.57 -29.90 3.84
CA VAL A 32 1.49 -28.75 3.86
C VAL A 32 0.80 -27.48 3.32
N ALA A 33 0.03 -27.57 2.25
CA ALA A 33 -0.75 -26.43 1.74
C ALA A 33 -1.75 -25.94 2.78
N LYS A 34 -2.43 -26.84 3.47
CA LYS A 34 -3.34 -26.52 4.57
C LYS A 34 -2.62 -25.87 5.74
N LEU A 35 -1.44 -26.38 6.13
CA LEU A 35 -0.60 -25.79 7.17
C LEU A 35 -0.17 -24.36 6.81
N LEU A 36 0.19 -24.11 5.55
CA LEU A 36 0.52 -22.76 5.07
C LEU A 36 -0.68 -21.80 5.18
N ILE A 37 -1.89 -22.26 4.88
CA ILE A 37 -3.13 -21.48 5.07
C ILE A 37 -3.32 -21.13 6.56
N ASP A 38 -3.15 -22.12 7.47
CA ASP A 38 -3.23 -21.88 8.92
C ASP A 38 -2.23 -20.80 9.37
N LYS A 39 -1.00 -20.90 8.92
CA LYS A 39 0.06 -19.95 9.24
C LYS A 39 -0.19 -18.56 8.69
N CYS A 40 -0.68 -18.46 7.46
CA CYS A 40 -1.15 -17.20 6.89
C CYS A 40 -2.24 -16.57 7.76
N LYS A 41 -3.26 -17.34 8.16
CA LYS A 41 -4.32 -16.84 9.04
C LYS A 41 -3.81 -16.35 10.39
N MET A 42 -2.98 -17.16 11.05
CA MET A 42 -2.41 -16.84 12.37
C MET A 42 -1.53 -15.59 12.34
N SER A 43 -0.82 -15.35 11.25
CA SER A 43 0.03 -14.16 11.05
C SER A 43 -0.77 -12.88 10.78
N GLY A 44 -2.06 -13.00 10.40
CA GLY A 44 -2.91 -11.87 10.06
C GLY A 44 -2.89 -11.49 8.56
N VAL A 45 -2.53 -12.44 7.69
CA VAL A 45 -2.75 -12.37 6.24
C VAL A 45 -4.25 -12.38 5.96
N ASN A 46 -4.70 -11.65 4.94
CA ASN A 46 -6.12 -11.48 4.61
C ASN A 46 -6.62 -12.45 3.54
N GLY A 47 -5.74 -12.90 2.67
CA GLY A 47 -6.05 -13.85 1.61
C GLY A 47 -4.87 -14.70 1.23
N VAL A 48 -5.11 -15.83 0.62
CA VAL A 48 -4.11 -16.75 0.11
C VAL A 48 -4.28 -16.94 -1.38
N ASN A 49 -3.16 -16.97 -2.11
CA ASN A 49 -3.13 -17.20 -3.54
C ASN A 49 -2.39 -18.48 -3.90
N PHE A 50 -2.94 -19.24 -4.83
CA PHE A 50 -2.32 -20.42 -5.42
C PHE A 50 -2.21 -20.26 -6.93
N HIS A 51 -1.04 -20.52 -7.49
CA HIS A 51 -0.91 -20.82 -8.90
C HIS A 51 -1.45 -22.22 -9.16
N VAL A 52 -2.35 -22.34 -10.13
CA VAL A 52 -2.99 -23.61 -10.47
C VAL A 52 -2.82 -23.86 -11.96
N GLY A 53 -2.09 -24.92 -12.31
CA GLY A 53 -1.86 -25.30 -13.70
C GLY A 53 -0.70 -26.24 -13.90
N ASP A 54 -0.75 -27.00 -14.98
CA ASP A 54 0.29 -27.93 -15.37
C ASP A 54 1.41 -27.18 -16.10
N SER A 55 2.63 -27.68 -16.01
CA SER A 55 3.79 -27.17 -16.75
C SER A 55 3.60 -27.18 -18.27
N GLU A 56 2.79 -28.10 -18.80
CA GLU A 56 2.45 -28.18 -20.22
C GLU A 56 1.80 -26.89 -20.76
N PHE A 57 1.00 -26.19 -19.93
CA PHE A 57 0.34 -24.93 -20.31
C PHE A 57 1.22 -23.69 -20.10
N LEU A 58 2.29 -23.83 -19.32
CA LEU A 58 3.14 -22.69 -18.96
C LEU A 58 4.31 -22.48 -19.92
N HIS A 59 4.70 -23.53 -20.69
CA HIS A 59 5.90 -23.49 -21.52
C HIS A 59 5.72 -24.16 -22.91
N CYS A 60 6.26 -23.53 -23.93
CA CYS A 60 6.47 -24.16 -25.24
C CYS A 60 7.89 -24.70 -25.30
N GLY A 61 8.06 -26.04 -25.42
CA GLY A 61 9.37 -26.70 -25.61
C GLY A 61 9.63 -27.84 -24.65
N HIS A 62 10.71 -28.61 -24.94
CA HIS A 62 10.98 -29.88 -24.25
C HIS A 62 11.88 -29.76 -23.00
N ASP A 63 12.26 -28.56 -22.58
CA ASP A 63 13.30 -28.37 -21.53
C ASP A 63 12.72 -28.10 -20.12
N ASN A 64 11.50 -28.54 -19.84
CA ASN A 64 10.86 -28.26 -18.57
C ASN A 64 10.93 -29.48 -17.65
N GLU A 65 11.45 -29.26 -16.43
CA GLU A 65 11.17 -30.12 -15.30
C GLU A 65 9.67 -30.00 -15.00
N LEU A 66 8.91 -31.00 -15.43
CA LEU A 66 7.49 -31.14 -15.14
C LEU A 66 7.35 -31.29 -13.63
N ILE A 67 6.62 -30.39 -12.99
CA ILE A 67 6.11 -30.63 -11.64
C ILE A 67 4.94 -31.60 -11.83
N GLU A 68 5.24 -32.90 -11.86
CA GLU A 68 4.25 -33.95 -12.16
C GLU A 68 3.24 -34.14 -11.03
N ASP A 69 3.65 -33.84 -9.78
CA ASP A 69 2.84 -34.08 -8.58
C ASP A 69 2.33 -32.78 -7.99
N GLN A 70 1.23 -32.25 -8.55
CA GLN A 70 0.52 -31.11 -8.01
C GLN A 70 -0.70 -31.55 -7.19
N LEU A 71 -1.26 -30.61 -6.43
CA LEU A 71 -2.59 -30.79 -5.84
C LEU A 71 -3.62 -30.99 -6.96
N THR A 72 -4.52 -31.90 -6.74
CA THR A 72 -5.67 -32.13 -7.62
C THR A 72 -6.68 -30.97 -7.54
N LEU A 73 -7.50 -30.78 -8.57
CA LEU A 73 -8.57 -29.77 -8.55
C LEU A 73 -9.54 -29.97 -7.37
N ASP A 74 -9.79 -31.23 -6.95
CA ASP A 74 -10.64 -31.50 -5.79
C ASP A 74 -9.96 -31.12 -4.47
N GLU A 75 -8.66 -31.24 -4.37
CA GLU A 75 -7.89 -30.74 -3.21
C GLU A 75 -7.92 -29.20 -3.15
N TYR A 76 -7.78 -28.51 -4.28
CA TYR A 76 -7.96 -27.05 -4.32
C TYR A 76 -9.36 -26.64 -3.88
N LYS A 77 -10.43 -27.37 -4.30
CA LYS A 77 -11.80 -27.12 -3.81
C LYS A 77 -11.91 -27.30 -2.29
N GLN A 78 -11.21 -28.29 -1.72
CA GLN A 78 -11.17 -28.50 -0.28
C GLN A 78 -10.41 -27.38 0.45
N LEU A 79 -9.23 -26.96 -0.08
CA LEU A 79 -8.45 -25.85 0.47
C LEU A 79 -9.25 -24.52 0.42
N ALA A 80 -9.98 -24.26 -0.66
CA ALA A 80 -10.86 -23.10 -0.78
C ALA A 80 -11.95 -23.07 0.33
N ARG A 81 -12.63 -24.21 0.54
CA ARG A 81 -13.61 -24.33 1.63
C ARG A 81 -12.96 -24.12 3.00
N TYR A 82 -11.76 -24.64 3.17
CA TYR A 82 -11.00 -24.50 4.42
C TYR A 82 -10.57 -23.04 4.66
N ALA A 83 -10.02 -22.36 3.67
CA ALA A 83 -9.68 -20.95 3.76
C ALA A 83 -10.90 -20.08 4.12
N LYS A 84 -12.05 -20.38 3.52
CA LYS A 84 -13.32 -19.71 3.83
C LYS A 84 -13.78 -19.91 5.27
N GLN A 85 -13.59 -21.12 5.84
CA GLN A 85 -13.89 -21.37 7.26
C GLN A 85 -13.03 -20.53 8.21
N LEU A 86 -11.84 -20.14 7.75
CA LEU A 86 -10.90 -19.28 8.46
C LEU A 86 -11.09 -17.79 8.15
N ASP A 87 -12.12 -17.39 7.42
CA ASP A 87 -12.32 -16.02 6.93
C ASP A 87 -11.09 -15.48 6.17
N LEU A 88 -10.50 -16.30 5.32
CA LEU A 88 -9.48 -15.91 4.36
C LEU A 88 -10.09 -15.85 2.95
N VAL A 89 -9.73 -14.83 2.19
CA VAL A 89 -10.07 -14.75 0.77
C VAL A 89 -9.23 -15.78 0.00
N PHE A 90 -9.90 -16.64 -0.76
CA PHE A 90 -9.22 -17.65 -1.58
C PHE A 90 -9.06 -17.14 -3.01
N ILE A 91 -7.82 -16.98 -3.41
CA ILE A 91 -7.40 -16.41 -4.70
C ILE A 91 -6.72 -17.52 -5.50
N ILE A 92 -7.00 -17.59 -6.79
CA ILE A 92 -6.21 -18.44 -7.69
C ILE A 92 -5.64 -17.62 -8.85
N THR A 93 -4.48 -18.06 -9.31
CA THR A 93 -3.85 -17.65 -10.56
C THR A 93 -3.94 -18.85 -11.52
N PRO A 94 -5.02 -18.98 -12.32
CA PRO A 94 -5.25 -20.14 -13.18
C PRO A 94 -4.38 -20.06 -14.43
N ALA A 95 -3.91 -21.21 -14.91
CA ALA A 95 -3.11 -21.32 -16.14
C ALA A 95 -3.97 -21.48 -17.40
N ASN A 96 -5.23 -21.90 -17.29
CA ASN A 96 -6.11 -22.16 -18.43
C ASN A 96 -7.60 -22.09 -18.06
N GLU A 97 -8.46 -22.12 -19.09
CA GLU A 97 -9.91 -21.99 -18.96
C GLU A 97 -10.56 -23.16 -18.20
N ASN A 98 -10.04 -24.38 -18.34
CA ASN A 98 -10.58 -25.55 -17.63
C ASN A 98 -10.45 -25.39 -16.11
N ILE A 99 -9.31 -24.88 -15.64
CA ILE A 99 -9.09 -24.59 -14.21
C ILE A 99 -10.04 -23.50 -13.74
N VAL A 100 -10.26 -22.48 -14.56
CA VAL A 100 -11.24 -21.43 -14.24
C VAL A 100 -12.63 -22.03 -14.05
N ASP A 101 -13.08 -22.88 -14.96
CA ASP A 101 -14.42 -23.50 -14.89
C ASP A 101 -14.57 -24.41 -13.67
N GLU A 102 -13.58 -25.27 -13.44
CA GLU A 102 -13.63 -26.23 -12.34
C GLU A 102 -13.61 -25.59 -10.95
N LEU A 103 -12.94 -24.44 -10.82
CA LEU A 103 -12.77 -23.77 -9.54
C LEU A 103 -13.66 -22.54 -9.35
N ASP A 104 -14.43 -22.12 -10.35
CA ASP A 104 -15.20 -20.88 -10.29
C ASP A 104 -16.17 -20.82 -9.09
N GLY A 105 -16.83 -21.93 -8.74
CA GLY A 105 -17.73 -21.99 -7.58
C GLY A 105 -17.06 -21.87 -6.20
N PHE A 106 -15.73 -21.86 -6.15
CA PHE A 106 -14.94 -21.98 -4.91
C PHE A 106 -14.02 -20.76 -4.66
N VAL A 107 -13.60 -20.06 -5.70
CA VAL A 107 -12.69 -18.91 -5.59
C VAL A 107 -13.44 -17.62 -5.34
N ASP A 108 -12.83 -16.70 -4.59
CA ASP A 108 -13.37 -15.38 -4.31
C ASP A 108 -12.83 -14.32 -5.27
N VAL A 109 -11.60 -14.47 -5.72
CA VAL A 109 -10.86 -13.51 -6.57
C VAL A 109 -10.00 -14.28 -7.57
N TYR A 110 -9.97 -13.82 -8.80
CA TYR A 110 -9.00 -14.27 -9.80
C TYR A 110 -7.77 -13.36 -9.82
N LYS A 111 -6.59 -13.94 -9.89
CA LYS A 111 -5.39 -13.21 -10.28
C LYS A 111 -5.02 -13.59 -11.70
N ILE A 112 -4.86 -12.59 -12.56
CA ILE A 112 -4.29 -12.75 -13.89
C ILE A 112 -2.79 -12.53 -13.75
N ALA A 113 -2.00 -13.54 -14.09
CA ALA A 113 -0.55 -13.45 -14.01
C ALA A 113 -0.02 -12.37 -14.95
N SER A 114 1.11 -11.74 -14.61
CA SER A 114 1.74 -10.74 -15.49
C SER A 114 2.11 -11.32 -16.87
N SER A 115 2.40 -12.62 -16.94
CA SER A 115 2.65 -13.35 -18.21
C SER A 115 1.44 -13.36 -19.13
N ASP A 116 0.23 -13.31 -18.56
CA ASP A 116 -1.03 -13.32 -19.29
C ASP A 116 -1.61 -11.94 -19.58
N LEU A 117 -0.90 -10.86 -19.23
CA LEU A 117 -1.43 -9.50 -19.43
C LEU A 117 -1.79 -9.21 -20.90
N THR A 118 -1.09 -9.79 -21.85
CA THR A 118 -1.35 -9.63 -23.29
C THR A 118 -2.22 -10.76 -23.85
N ASN A 119 -2.59 -11.75 -23.05
CA ASN A 119 -3.47 -12.85 -23.41
C ASN A 119 -4.94 -12.40 -23.32
N ILE A 120 -5.33 -11.47 -24.19
CA ILE A 120 -6.66 -10.85 -24.19
C ILE A 120 -7.80 -11.90 -24.24
N PRO A 121 -7.70 -13.02 -25.04
CA PRO A 121 -8.75 -14.05 -25.01
C PRO A 121 -8.95 -14.67 -23.63
N PHE A 122 -7.88 -14.91 -22.87
CA PHE A 122 -7.96 -15.47 -21.53
C PHE A 122 -8.47 -14.44 -20.50
N ILE A 123 -8.06 -13.18 -20.64
CA ILE A 123 -8.58 -12.08 -19.84
C ILE A 123 -10.10 -11.93 -20.04
N ASP A 124 -10.55 -11.94 -21.29
CA ASP A 124 -11.97 -11.92 -21.65
C ASP A 124 -12.74 -13.10 -21.02
N TYR A 125 -12.14 -14.28 -21.05
CA TYR A 125 -12.75 -15.47 -20.44
C TYR A 125 -12.92 -15.35 -18.93
N ILE A 126 -11.87 -14.92 -18.21
CA ILE A 126 -11.92 -14.73 -16.74
C ILE A 126 -12.88 -13.60 -16.36
N SER A 127 -12.88 -12.49 -17.11
CA SER A 127 -13.73 -11.32 -16.79
C SER A 127 -15.22 -11.65 -16.83
N LYS A 128 -15.64 -12.61 -17.69
CA LYS A 128 -17.01 -13.12 -17.77
C LYS A 128 -17.48 -13.87 -16.52
N LYS A 129 -16.58 -14.29 -15.64
CA LYS A 129 -16.93 -14.97 -14.38
C LYS A 129 -17.48 -14.01 -13.32
N GLN A 130 -17.47 -12.69 -13.58
CA GLN A 130 -18.07 -11.68 -12.71
C GLN A 130 -17.49 -11.65 -11.28
N LYS A 131 -16.18 -11.87 -11.15
CA LYS A 131 -15.45 -11.82 -9.87
C LYS A 131 -14.39 -10.73 -9.89
N PRO A 132 -13.97 -10.22 -8.72
CA PRO A 132 -12.86 -9.29 -8.61
C PRO A 132 -11.58 -9.88 -9.24
N ILE A 133 -10.74 -9.01 -9.82
CA ILE A 133 -9.52 -9.39 -10.52
C ILE A 133 -8.32 -8.64 -9.93
N LEU A 134 -7.24 -9.38 -9.64
CA LEU A 134 -5.90 -8.84 -9.43
C LEU A 134 -5.14 -8.96 -10.75
N LEU A 135 -4.91 -7.84 -11.43
CA LEU A 135 -4.26 -7.82 -12.75
C LEU A 135 -2.76 -7.59 -12.59
N GLY A 136 -1.94 -8.63 -12.76
CA GLY A 136 -0.49 -8.53 -12.75
C GLY A 136 0.03 -7.74 -13.95
N THR A 137 0.92 -6.76 -13.72
CA THR A 137 1.42 -5.84 -14.76
C THR A 137 2.94 -5.86 -14.91
N GLY A 138 3.62 -6.88 -14.40
CA GLY A 138 5.05 -7.03 -14.59
C GLY A 138 5.43 -7.17 -16.06
N ALA A 139 6.60 -6.64 -16.44
CA ALA A 139 7.15 -6.67 -17.81
C ALA A 139 6.23 -6.04 -18.88
N SER A 140 5.37 -5.10 -18.52
CA SER A 140 4.42 -4.47 -19.43
C SER A 140 4.53 -2.94 -19.44
N ASN A 141 3.91 -2.32 -20.43
CA ASN A 141 3.78 -0.88 -20.58
C ASN A 141 2.31 -0.43 -20.43
N ILE A 142 2.10 0.87 -20.27
CA ILE A 142 0.76 1.47 -20.04
C ILE A 142 -0.25 1.10 -21.15
N LYS A 143 0.19 0.93 -22.41
CA LYS A 143 -0.73 0.59 -23.51
C LYS A 143 -1.24 -0.83 -23.41
N GLU A 144 -0.36 -1.77 -23.01
CA GLU A 144 -0.72 -3.17 -22.80
C GLU A 144 -1.66 -3.32 -21.60
N ILE A 145 -1.38 -2.61 -20.51
CA ILE A 145 -2.24 -2.58 -19.32
C ILE A 145 -3.62 -2.01 -19.70
N LYS A 146 -3.66 -0.93 -20.49
CA LYS A 146 -4.92 -0.34 -20.93
C LYS A 146 -5.75 -1.31 -21.75
N ALA A 147 -5.14 -2.04 -22.69
CA ALA A 147 -5.86 -3.02 -23.51
C ALA A 147 -6.49 -4.14 -22.65
N ALA A 148 -5.77 -4.61 -21.62
CA ALA A 148 -6.28 -5.60 -20.68
C ALA A 148 -7.46 -5.03 -19.83
N ILE A 149 -7.34 -3.79 -19.36
CA ILE A 149 -8.40 -3.12 -18.59
C ILE A 149 -9.63 -2.90 -19.46
N ASP A 150 -9.49 -2.40 -20.69
CA ASP A 150 -10.59 -2.19 -21.61
C ASP A 150 -11.36 -3.51 -21.83
N CYS A 151 -10.66 -4.62 -22.00
CA CYS A 151 -11.26 -5.95 -22.14
C CYS A 151 -12.03 -6.40 -20.88
N ILE A 152 -11.52 -6.10 -19.68
CA ILE A 152 -12.19 -6.43 -18.39
C ILE A 152 -13.44 -5.57 -18.22
N GLU A 153 -13.37 -4.29 -18.55
CA GLU A 153 -14.50 -3.33 -18.43
C GLU A 153 -15.66 -3.73 -19.32
N ASP A 154 -15.39 -4.22 -20.52
CA ASP A 154 -16.42 -4.67 -21.47
C ASP A 154 -17.27 -5.83 -20.93
N ASN A 155 -16.76 -6.58 -19.98
CA ASN A 155 -17.39 -7.81 -19.47
C ASN A 155 -17.79 -7.76 -17.98
N SER A 156 -17.27 -6.83 -17.18
CA SER A 156 -17.39 -6.91 -15.73
C SER A 156 -17.56 -5.55 -15.06
N ASN A 157 -18.44 -5.49 -14.06
CA ASN A 157 -18.63 -4.34 -13.18
C ASN A 157 -17.84 -4.48 -11.87
N PHE A 158 -16.98 -5.50 -11.74
CA PHE A 158 -16.24 -5.76 -10.51
C PHE A 158 -14.95 -4.93 -10.44
N ASN A 159 -14.52 -4.68 -9.20
CA ASN A 159 -13.30 -3.94 -8.94
C ASN A 159 -12.07 -4.73 -9.40
N THR A 160 -11.30 -4.14 -10.31
CA THR A 160 -9.98 -4.63 -10.69
C THR A 160 -8.92 -3.85 -9.93
N VAL A 161 -7.93 -4.56 -9.38
CA VAL A 161 -6.74 -3.96 -8.78
C VAL A 161 -5.56 -4.17 -9.72
N ILE A 162 -4.91 -3.08 -10.10
CA ILE A 162 -3.73 -3.11 -10.97
C ILE A 162 -2.50 -3.38 -10.11
N MET A 163 -1.89 -4.57 -10.27
CA MET A 163 -0.79 -5.02 -9.43
C MET A 163 0.56 -4.67 -10.06
N HIS A 164 1.26 -3.66 -9.54
CA HIS A 164 2.66 -3.44 -9.90
C HIS A 164 3.49 -4.67 -9.54
N ALA A 165 4.36 -5.11 -10.43
CA ALA A 165 5.30 -6.20 -10.22
C ALA A 165 6.54 -6.04 -11.10
N VAL A 166 7.65 -6.66 -10.71
CA VAL A 166 8.84 -6.81 -11.55
C VAL A 166 9.13 -8.29 -11.71
N LEU A 167 9.01 -8.80 -12.94
CA LEU A 167 9.21 -10.22 -13.26
C LEU A 167 10.69 -10.59 -13.24
N SER A 168 11.27 -10.64 -12.07
CA SER A 168 12.62 -11.11 -11.79
C SER A 168 12.62 -11.79 -10.42
N TYR A 169 13.06 -13.02 -10.35
CA TYR A 169 12.95 -13.89 -9.18
C TYR A 169 14.33 -14.34 -8.68
N PRO A 170 14.88 -13.76 -7.58
CA PRO A 170 14.36 -12.61 -6.85
C PRO A 170 14.60 -11.27 -7.56
N THR A 171 13.70 -10.32 -7.37
CA THR A 171 13.90 -8.92 -7.79
C THR A 171 14.96 -8.26 -6.91
N LYS A 172 15.95 -7.59 -7.50
CA LYS A 172 16.90 -6.78 -6.74
C LYS A 172 16.20 -5.53 -6.19
N LEU A 173 16.51 -5.11 -4.98
CA LEU A 173 15.88 -3.94 -4.36
C LEU A 173 15.92 -2.68 -5.24
N ARG A 174 17.05 -2.43 -5.94
CA ARG A 174 17.19 -1.28 -6.86
C ARG A 174 16.26 -1.34 -8.07
N ASP A 175 15.76 -2.52 -8.41
CA ASP A 175 14.93 -2.78 -9.59
C ASP A 175 13.42 -2.87 -9.21
N ALA A 176 13.06 -2.82 -7.92
CA ALA A 176 11.68 -2.85 -7.45
C ALA A 176 10.81 -1.69 -7.94
N ASN A 177 11.43 -0.53 -8.23
CA ASN A 177 10.79 0.64 -8.86
C ASN A 177 9.41 1.01 -8.29
N LEU A 178 9.27 1.08 -6.97
CA LEU A 178 7.98 1.28 -6.30
C LEU A 178 7.29 2.60 -6.68
N LEU A 179 7.99 3.57 -7.25
CA LEU A 179 7.36 4.80 -7.77
C LEU A 179 6.40 4.52 -8.93
N MET A 180 6.53 3.38 -9.63
CA MET A 180 5.58 2.97 -10.66
C MET A 180 4.15 2.72 -10.11
N ILE A 181 4.00 2.48 -8.80
CA ILE A 181 2.70 2.41 -8.12
C ILE A 181 1.95 3.74 -8.27
N LYS A 182 2.66 4.87 -8.15
CA LYS A 182 2.08 6.20 -8.33
C LYS A 182 1.74 6.46 -9.79
N ASP A 183 2.65 6.11 -10.70
CA ASP A 183 2.43 6.24 -12.15
C ASP A 183 1.19 5.45 -12.60
N LEU A 184 1.03 4.22 -12.13
CA LEU A 184 -0.18 3.43 -12.37
C LEU A 184 -1.44 4.10 -11.81
N SER A 185 -1.38 4.64 -10.59
CA SER A 185 -2.52 5.34 -9.98
C SER A 185 -2.89 6.62 -10.71
N GLU A 186 -1.92 7.32 -11.30
CA GLU A 186 -2.12 8.53 -12.10
C GLU A 186 -2.60 8.20 -13.52
N SER A 187 -2.06 7.13 -14.13
CA SER A 187 -2.41 6.69 -15.48
C SER A 187 -3.79 6.04 -15.57
N PHE A 188 -4.27 5.41 -14.48
CA PHE A 188 -5.54 4.69 -14.41
C PHE A 188 -6.42 5.27 -13.30
N GLU A 189 -6.86 6.50 -13.46
CA GLU A 189 -7.71 7.17 -12.48
C GLU A 189 -9.02 6.39 -12.26
N GLY A 190 -9.34 6.14 -11.00
CA GLY A 190 -10.50 5.35 -10.63
C GLY A 190 -10.17 3.91 -10.21
N TYR A 191 -9.04 3.36 -10.63
CA TYR A 191 -8.59 2.03 -10.24
C TYR A 191 -7.79 2.04 -8.93
N GLU A 192 -7.92 0.97 -8.16
CA GLU A 192 -7.02 0.70 -7.05
C GLU A 192 -5.73 0.07 -7.59
N VAL A 193 -4.59 0.37 -6.94
CA VAL A 193 -3.27 -0.19 -7.29
C VAL A 193 -2.78 -1.07 -6.16
N GLY A 194 -2.16 -2.19 -6.50
CA GLY A 194 -1.50 -3.11 -5.58
C GLY A 194 -0.03 -3.31 -5.93
N TYR A 195 0.63 -4.18 -5.20
CA TYR A 195 2.02 -4.57 -5.44
C TYR A 195 2.25 -6.05 -5.15
N SER A 196 2.79 -6.77 -6.13
CA SER A 196 3.29 -8.14 -5.97
C SER A 196 4.82 -8.07 -5.82
N ASP A 197 5.31 -8.42 -4.65
CA ASP A 197 6.71 -8.26 -4.26
C ASP A 197 7.50 -9.56 -4.42
N TYR A 198 8.49 -9.54 -5.30
CA TYR A 198 9.44 -10.64 -5.51
C TYR A 198 10.86 -10.32 -5.03
N THR A 199 11.04 -9.26 -4.24
CA THR A 199 12.33 -8.96 -3.63
C THR A 199 12.66 -9.95 -2.51
N ILE A 200 13.95 -10.17 -2.23
CA ILE A 200 14.34 -10.89 -0.99
C ILE A 200 13.79 -10.09 0.19
N SER A 201 13.16 -10.82 1.13
CA SER A 201 12.57 -10.20 2.31
C SER A 201 13.63 -9.45 3.11
N ASP A 202 13.43 -8.15 3.32
CA ASP A 202 14.29 -7.37 4.21
C ASP A 202 13.77 -7.49 5.66
N ASN A 203 14.69 -7.42 6.62
CA ASN A 203 14.37 -7.61 8.04
C ASN A 203 13.40 -6.59 8.64
N TYR A 204 13.05 -5.54 7.88
CA TYR A 204 12.21 -4.45 8.33
C TYR A 204 10.92 -4.31 7.50
N MET A 205 10.74 -5.14 6.50
CA MET A 205 9.60 -5.07 5.57
C MET A 205 9.43 -3.70 4.90
N PHE A 206 10.54 -3.06 4.56
CA PHE A 206 10.54 -1.71 3.95
C PHE A 206 9.88 -1.69 2.59
N THR A 207 10.06 -2.74 1.78
CA THR A 207 9.52 -2.80 0.43
C THR A 207 7.99 -2.75 0.46
N LEU A 208 7.34 -3.63 1.22
CA LEU A 208 5.89 -3.64 1.37
C LEU A 208 5.35 -2.38 2.08
N THR A 209 6.07 -1.93 3.13
CA THR A 209 5.71 -0.71 3.86
C THR A 209 5.75 0.53 2.95
N THR A 210 6.77 0.63 2.09
CA THR A 210 6.92 1.73 1.14
C THR A 210 5.87 1.65 0.02
N ALA A 211 5.59 0.45 -0.50
CA ALA A 211 4.55 0.26 -1.51
C ALA A 211 3.18 0.74 -0.98
N TYR A 212 2.83 0.41 0.26
CA TYR A 212 1.63 0.93 0.91
C TYR A 212 1.62 2.46 1.00
N ASN A 213 2.74 3.08 1.40
CA ASN A 213 2.86 4.54 1.46
C ASN A 213 2.73 5.22 0.09
N TYR A 214 3.08 4.52 -0.99
CA TYR A 214 2.89 5.02 -2.36
C TYR A 214 1.49 4.76 -2.91
N GLY A 215 0.61 4.11 -2.13
CA GLY A 215 -0.81 3.98 -2.44
C GLY A 215 -1.27 2.58 -2.80
N ALA A 216 -0.40 1.56 -2.72
CA ALA A 216 -0.82 0.17 -2.92
C ALA A 216 -1.81 -0.26 -1.82
N VAL A 217 -3.00 -0.71 -2.22
CA VAL A 217 -4.05 -1.16 -1.29
C VAL A 217 -4.08 -2.67 -1.12
N VAL A 218 -3.56 -3.42 -2.08
CA VAL A 218 -3.31 -4.85 -2.03
C VAL A 218 -1.81 -5.08 -2.10
N LEU A 219 -1.28 -5.86 -1.19
CA LEU A 219 0.12 -6.25 -1.14
C LEU A 219 0.18 -7.78 -1.20
N GLU A 220 0.98 -8.31 -2.08
CA GLU A 220 1.16 -9.74 -2.25
C GLU A 220 2.63 -10.10 -2.16
N LYS A 221 2.92 -11.16 -1.46
CA LYS A 221 4.27 -11.74 -1.38
C LYS A 221 4.19 -13.23 -1.11
N TYR A 222 5.13 -14.00 -1.65
CA TYR A 222 5.25 -15.42 -1.36
C TYR A 222 5.33 -15.67 0.13
N PHE A 223 4.66 -16.73 0.60
CA PHE A 223 4.64 -17.12 2.00
C PHE A 223 5.24 -18.51 2.17
N THR A 224 6.08 -18.70 3.20
CA THR A 224 6.75 -19.97 3.47
C THR A 224 6.90 -20.26 4.96
N LEU A 225 7.20 -21.50 5.29
CA LEU A 225 7.62 -21.92 6.63
C LEU A 225 9.14 -21.92 6.79
N ASP A 226 9.89 -21.88 5.67
CA ASP A 226 11.36 -21.90 5.71
C ASP A 226 11.97 -21.14 4.52
N LYS A 227 12.56 -20.00 4.82
CA LYS A 227 13.29 -19.15 3.85
C LYS A 227 14.67 -19.68 3.46
N SER A 228 15.15 -20.76 4.05
CA SER A 228 16.44 -21.36 3.70
C SER A 228 16.41 -22.16 2.39
N LEU A 229 15.22 -22.58 1.95
CA LEU A 229 15.04 -23.21 0.65
C LEU A 229 15.33 -22.21 -0.49
N GLU A 230 15.97 -22.72 -1.57
CA GLU A 230 16.47 -21.87 -2.67
C GLU A 230 15.36 -21.01 -3.30
N ASN A 231 14.22 -21.61 -3.60
CA ASN A 231 13.08 -20.96 -4.23
C ASN A 231 12.27 -20.11 -3.25
N HIS A 232 12.53 -20.18 -1.94
CA HIS A 232 11.79 -19.46 -0.91
C HIS A 232 12.48 -18.19 -0.38
N LYS A 233 13.63 -17.83 -0.92
CA LYS A 233 14.44 -16.68 -0.47
C LYS A 233 13.71 -15.34 -0.57
N PHE A 234 12.75 -15.21 -1.49
CA PHE A 234 11.93 -14.00 -1.65
C PHE A 234 10.55 -14.11 -1.01
N SER A 235 10.34 -15.15 -0.20
CA SER A 235 9.11 -15.34 0.59
C SER A 235 9.19 -14.63 1.93
N ILE A 236 8.02 -14.37 2.52
CA ILE A 236 7.85 -13.95 3.92
C ILE A 236 7.43 -15.14 4.77
N ASP A 237 7.69 -15.04 6.07
CA ASP A 237 7.21 -15.95 7.11
C ASP A 237 6.32 -15.22 8.14
N GLU A 238 5.93 -15.93 9.20
CA GLU A 238 5.10 -15.36 10.27
C GLU A 238 5.75 -14.15 10.95
N GLU A 239 7.09 -14.15 11.11
CA GLU A 239 7.82 -13.04 11.75
C GLU A 239 7.84 -11.80 10.84
N ASP A 240 8.05 -11.97 9.55
CA ASP A 240 8.00 -10.86 8.59
C ASP A 240 6.60 -10.20 8.58
N VAL A 241 5.53 -11.00 8.60
CA VAL A 241 4.16 -10.48 8.69
C VAL A 241 3.93 -9.75 10.01
N ARG A 242 4.47 -10.26 11.12
CA ARG A 242 4.41 -9.59 12.42
C ARG A 242 5.09 -8.21 12.37
N ILE A 243 6.29 -8.14 11.77
CA ILE A 243 7.05 -6.88 11.60
C ILE A 243 6.27 -5.92 10.70
N PHE A 244 5.72 -6.41 9.59
CA PHE A 244 4.89 -5.60 8.71
C PHE A 244 3.67 -5.01 9.44
N ASN A 245 2.99 -5.81 10.24
CA ASN A 245 1.85 -5.34 11.03
C ASN A 245 2.23 -4.25 12.05
N LEU A 246 3.41 -4.37 12.69
CA LEU A 246 3.94 -3.31 13.55
C LEU A 246 4.22 -2.02 12.76
N ASN A 247 4.78 -2.12 11.57
CA ASN A 247 5.00 -0.96 10.70
C ASN A 247 3.67 -0.28 10.35
N MET A 248 2.61 -1.04 10.04
CA MET A 248 1.27 -0.49 9.77
C MET A 248 0.70 0.25 10.98
N ASP A 249 0.89 -0.27 12.19
CA ASP A 249 0.47 0.40 13.42
C ASP A 249 1.22 1.73 13.65
N VAL A 250 2.51 1.75 13.35
CA VAL A 250 3.32 2.98 13.43
C VAL A 250 2.86 3.98 12.38
N LEU A 251 2.72 3.55 11.12
CA LEU A 251 2.28 4.42 10.02
C LEU A 251 0.90 5.03 10.28
N SER A 252 -0.03 4.28 10.84
CA SER A 252 -1.36 4.79 11.16
C SER A 252 -1.31 5.94 12.17
N LYS A 253 -0.29 5.99 13.03
CA LYS A 253 -0.08 7.03 14.03
C LYS A 253 0.66 8.25 13.46
N ILE A 254 1.70 8.01 12.64
CA ILE A 254 2.57 9.09 12.15
C ILE A 254 2.02 9.83 10.94
N ASN A 255 1.20 9.18 10.10
CA ASN A 255 0.64 9.80 8.90
C ASN A 255 -0.35 10.93 9.22
N GLY A 256 -1.11 10.83 10.31
CA GLY A 256 -2.01 11.90 10.77
C GLY A 256 -3.02 12.36 9.70
N PHE A 257 -3.19 13.68 9.58
CA PHE A 257 -4.12 14.32 8.66
C PHE A 257 -3.42 15.05 7.52
N LYS A 258 -4.00 14.98 6.31
CA LYS A 258 -3.46 15.63 5.11
C LYS A 258 -3.45 17.16 5.19
N ASN A 259 -4.44 17.76 5.86
CA ASN A 259 -4.59 19.22 5.90
C ASN A 259 -3.58 19.83 6.87
N LYS A 260 -2.71 20.75 6.39
CA LYS A 260 -1.75 21.45 7.22
C LYS A 260 -2.45 22.47 8.11
N GLN A 261 -2.47 22.21 9.40
CA GLN A 261 -3.01 23.11 10.43
C GLN A 261 -2.20 22.97 11.72
N PRO A 262 -2.24 23.96 12.63
CA PRO A 262 -1.62 23.82 13.93
C PRO A 262 -2.28 22.68 14.72
N LEU A 263 -1.45 21.84 15.32
CA LEU A 263 -1.92 20.77 16.19
C LEU A 263 -2.14 21.28 17.63
N ILE A 264 -2.97 20.61 18.39
CA ILE A 264 -3.24 20.97 19.79
C ILE A 264 -1.94 20.99 20.62
N CYS A 265 -1.05 20.04 20.39
CA CYS A 265 0.26 19.96 21.05
C CYS A 265 1.18 21.16 20.75
N GLU A 266 0.91 21.93 19.69
CA GLU A 266 1.66 23.13 19.32
C GLU A 266 1.13 24.42 19.97
N SER A 267 0.02 24.35 20.74
CA SER A 267 -0.66 25.53 21.30
C SER A 267 0.27 26.37 22.16
N TYR A 268 1.08 25.76 23.03
CA TYR A 268 2.09 26.46 23.82
C TYR A 268 3.11 27.17 22.93
N SER A 269 3.67 26.48 21.96
CA SER A 269 4.66 27.05 21.02
C SER A 269 4.07 28.20 20.21
N ARG A 270 2.80 28.09 19.82
CA ARG A 270 2.09 29.12 19.07
C ARG A 270 1.96 30.42 19.89
N ASN A 271 1.62 30.32 21.18
CA ASN A 271 1.40 31.46 22.05
C ASN A 271 2.71 32.02 22.60
N CYS A 272 3.67 31.17 23.00
CA CYS A 272 4.86 31.60 23.74
C CYS A 272 6.11 31.74 22.89
N VAL A 273 6.25 30.94 21.82
CA VAL A 273 7.46 30.90 20.99
C VAL A 273 7.34 31.76 19.72
N ARG A 274 6.16 31.90 19.15
CA ARG A 274 5.92 32.88 18.09
C ARG A 274 6.23 34.27 18.54
N LYS A 275 6.33 35.20 17.63
CA LYS A 275 6.67 36.60 17.89
C LYS A 275 5.48 37.50 17.65
N SER A 276 5.46 38.64 18.33
CA SER A 276 4.51 39.71 18.11
C SER A 276 5.25 41.05 17.93
N ILE A 277 4.53 42.05 17.50
CA ILE A 277 5.02 43.43 17.44
C ILE A 277 5.02 44.01 18.85
N CYS A 278 6.18 44.55 19.27
CA CYS A 278 6.39 45.14 20.60
C CYS A 278 6.87 46.59 20.45
N ALA A 279 6.62 47.42 21.40
CA ALA A 279 7.20 48.75 21.48
C ALA A 279 8.72 48.71 21.80
N LYS A 280 9.54 49.32 20.96
CA LYS A 280 10.99 49.43 21.11
C LYS A 280 11.37 50.59 22.08
N LYS A 281 10.53 51.59 22.17
CA LYS A 281 10.62 52.75 23.09
C LYS A 281 9.24 53.05 23.66
N ASP A 282 9.16 53.97 24.61
CA ASP A 282 7.87 54.50 25.07
C ASP A 282 7.21 55.29 23.93
N ILE A 283 5.91 55.03 23.67
CA ILE A 283 5.10 55.71 22.66
C ILE A 283 3.96 56.44 23.43
N LYS A 284 3.88 57.77 23.33
CA LYS A 284 2.86 58.55 24.03
C LYS A 284 1.52 58.46 23.32
N MET A 285 0.45 58.64 24.07
CA MET A 285 -0.89 58.77 23.51
C MET A 285 -0.92 59.89 22.48
N GLY A 286 -1.50 59.59 21.31
CA GLY A 286 -1.58 60.48 20.14
C GLY A 286 -0.38 60.44 19.18
N GLU A 287 0.73 59.83 19.56
CA GLU A 287 1.87 59.65 18.65
C GLU A 287 1.57 58.66 17.53
N LEU A 288 2.10 58.95 16.34
CA LEU A 288 2.12 57.99 15.21
C LEU A 288 3.19 56.96 15.44
N ILE A 289 2.82 55.69 15.24
CA ILE A 289 3.76 54.57 15.37
C ILE A 289 4.52 54.41 14.04
N ASN A 290 5.84 54.55 14.11
CA ASN A 290 6.73 54.33 12.96
C ASN A 290 7.46 53.01 13.09
N GLU A 291 8.06 52.53 12.00
CA GLU A 291 8.84 51.30 11.96
C GLU A 291 10.00 51.29 12.99
N SER A 292 10.63 52.47 13.23
CA SER A 292 11.70 52.64 14.22
C SER A 292 11.24 52.48 15.69
N ASP A 293 9.93 52.55 15.94
CA ASP A 293 9.34 52.52 17.28
C ASP A 293 8.96 51.12 17.73
N ILE A 294 9.04 50.15 16.82
CA ILE A 294 8.66 48.76 17.05
C ILE A 294 9.82 47.80 16.98
N ILE A 295 9.64 46.64 17.59
CA ILE A 295 10.57 45.50 17.54
C ILE A 295 9.77 44.20 17.60
N ILE A 296 10.25 43.18 16.90
CA ILE A 296 9.59 41.87 16.85
C ILE A 296 10.19 40.95 17.90
N LYS A 297 9.41 40.55 18.91
CA LYS A 297 9.85 39.70 20.02
C LYS A 297 8.77 38.69 20.42
N ARG A 298 9.17 37.66 21.17
CA ARG A 298 8.24 36.76 21.90
C ARG A 298 7.56 37.51 23.04
N PRO A 299 6.35 37.10 23.43
CA PRO A 299 5.54 35.94 22.95
C PRO A 299 4.72 36.26 21.70
N GLY A 300 4.00 35.24 21.20
CA GLY A 300 3.12 35.35 20.03
C GLY A 300 1.66 35.67 20.34
N SER A 301 1.40 36.28 21.49
CA SER A 301 0.04 36.60 21.98
C SER A 301 -0.45 38.00 21.63
N GLY A 302 0.39 38.87 21.03
CA GLY A 302 0.00 40.19 20.52
C GLY A 302 -0.16 40.16 18.97
N ILE A 303 -0.17 41.35 18.35
CA ILE A 303 -0.32 41.49 16.88
C ILE A 303 0.81 40.74 16.17
N SER A 304 0.44 39.94 15.17
CA SER A 304 1.40 39.18 14.37
C SER A 304 2.32 40.12 13.57
N PRO A 305 3.63 39.79 13.44
CA PRO A 305 4.51 40.54 12.54
C PRO A 305 4.03 40.60 11.08
N SER A 306 3.22 39.65 10.64
CA SER A 306 2.61 39.64 9.30
C SER A 306 1.58 40.79 9.11
N GLU A 307 1.18 41.43 10.18
CA GLU A 307 0.18 42.51 10.19
C GLU A 307 0.83 43.88 10.49
N ILE A 308 2.13 44.01 10.28
CA ILE A 308 2.91 45.21 10.57
C ILE A 308 2.35 46.47 9.92
N ASP A 309 1.82 46.35 8.70
CA ASP A 309 1.22 47.45 7.93
C ASP A 309 -0.07 47.97 8.59
N ASN A 310 -0.71 47.17 9.44
CA ASN A 310 -1.88 47.59 10.24
C ASN A 310 -1.49 48.36 11.50
N VAL A 311 -0.20 48.42 11.82
CA VAL A 311 0.33 49.08 13.04
C VAL A 311 1.08 50.34 12.68
N ILE A 312 1.91 50.32 11.64
CA ILE A 312 2.68 51.47 11.18
C ILE A 312 1.73 52.56 10.67
N GLY A 313 1.96 53.81 11.07
CA GLY A 313 1.15 54.96 10.71
C GLY A 313 -0.15 55.11 11.48
N LYS A 314 -0.47 54.14 12.39
CA LYS A 314 -1.58 54.32 13.34
C LYS A 314 -1.19 55.20 14.52
N LYS A 315 -2.17 55.89 15.14
CA LYS A 315 -1.96 56.63 16.35
C LYS A 315 -2.16 55.77 17.56
N ALA A 316 -1.28 55.92 18.57
CA ALA A 316 -1.50 55.31 19.88
C ALA A 316 -2.67 55.96 20.56
N ASN A 317 -3.69 55.24 20.99
CA ASN A 317 -4.83 55.76 21.72
C ASN A 317 -4.61 55.75 23.25
N LYS A 318 -3.51 55.15 23.70
CA LYS A 318 -3.00 55.19 25.09
C LYS A 318 -1.47 55.17 25.08
N THR A 319 -0.83 55.51 26.19
CA THR A 319 0.63 55.38 26.29
C THR A 319 1.04 53.92 26.32
N ILE A 320 2.00 53.55 25.46
CA ILE A 320 2.54 52.16 25.28
C ILE A 320 3.96 52.20 25.82
N SER A 321 4.23 51.40 26.85
CA SER A 321 5.56 51.35 27.46
C SER A 321 6.55 50.53 26.63
N LYS A 322 7.82 50.89 26.64
CA LYS A 322 8.89 50.12 26.02
C LYS A 322 8.86 48.67 26.48
N GLY A 323 8.93 47.76 25.51
CA GLY A 323 8.92 46.33 25.73
C GLY A 323 7.54 45.69 25.82
N SER A 324 6.46 46.49 25.84
CA SER A 324 5.08 45.95 25.82
C SER A 324 4.70 45.42 24.46
N LEU A 325 3.86 44.40 24.46
CA LEU A 325 3.15 43.98 23.23
C LEU A 325 2.25 45.11 22.75
N ILE A 326 2.16 45.26 21.43
CA ILE A 326 1.18 46.16 20.83
C ILE A 326 -0.06 45.32 20.47
N ASP A 327 -1.22 45.80 20.94
CA ASP A 327 -2.52 45.20 20.67
C ASP A 327 -3.43 46.18 19.93
N TYR A 328 -4.43 45.66 19.21
CA TYR A 328 -5.35 46.48 18.41
C TYR A 328 -6.13 47.49 19.25
N ASP A 329 -6.43 47.18 20.50
CA ASP A 329 -7.10 48.11 21.44
C ASP A 329 -6.23 49.35 21.78
N MET A 330 -4.94 49.34 21.45
CA MET A 330 -4.01 50.45 21.63
C MET A 330 -3.87 51.33 20.39
N LEU A 331 -4.54 51.02 19.29
CA LEU A 331 -4.42 51.70 18.02
C LEU A 331 -5.71 52.40 17.58
N SER A 332 -5.56 53.53 16.88
CA SER A 332 -6.69 54.32 16.37
C SER A 332 -6.45 54.68 14.87
#